data_5125e1eabad678f479ba0e7ceee48659
#
_entry.id   5125e1eabad678f479ba0e7ceee48659
#
_cell.length_a   1.000
_cell.length_b   1.000
_cell.length_c   1.000
_cell.angle_alpha   90.00
_cell.angle_beta   90.00
_cell.angle_gamma   90.00
#
_symmetry.space_group_name_H-M   'P 1'
#
loop_
_entity.id
_entity.type
_entity.pdbx_description
1 polymer ?
#
loop_
_entity_poly.entity_id
_entity_poly.type
_entity_poly.pdbx_seq_one_letter_code
_entity_poly.pdbx_strand_id
1 'polypeptide(L)'
;MIKIAIVEDEAAVRDQLNDYVRRYTRQYGTEFEVTCFTDGDEILENYRPAFDMIFLDVEMKRLNGMETAQRIRELDNDVLL
;
A
#
# COMPACT_ATOMS: atom_id res chain seq x y z
N MET A 1 -1.00 16.39 1.01
CA MET A 1 -1.40 15.19 0.26
C MET A 1 -1.04 13.95 1.04
N ILE A 2 -1.99 13.05 1.19
CA ILE A 2 -1.78 11.79 1.91
C ILE A 2 -1.22 10.76 0.94
N LYS A 3 -0.10 10.14 1.30
CA LYS A 3 0.57 9.15 0.44
C LYS A 3 0.19 7.75 0.86
N ILE A 4 -0.38 6.98 -0.07
CA ILE A 4 -0.85 5.62 0.14
C ILE A 4 -0.11 4.67 -0.79
N ALA A 5 0.36 3.55 -0.24
CA ALA A 5 0.81 2.42 -1.02
C ALA A 5 -0.25 1.31 -0.99
N ILE A 6 -0.44 0.64 -2.12
CA ILE A 6 -1.29 -0.54 -2.24
C ILE A 6 -0.43 -1.69 -2.70
N VAL A 7 -0.33 -2.74 -1.89
CA VAL A 7 0.45 -3.93 -2.20
C VAL A 7 -0.51 -5.10 -2.40
N GLU A 8 -0.74 -5.46 -3.65
CA GLU A 8 -1.74 -6.46 -4.03
C GLU A 8 -1.34 -7.10 -5.35
N ASP A 9 -1.30 -8.43 -5.43
CA ASP A 9 -0.89 -9.14 -6.63
C ASP A 9 -2.01 -9.30 -7.67
N GLU A 10 -3.28 -9.16 -7.28
CA GLU A 10 -4.41 -9.21 -8.21
C GLU A 10 -4.77 -7.83 -8.75
N ALA A 11 -4.68 -7.67 -10.07
CA ALA A 11 -4.97 -6.40 -10.73
C ALA A 11 -6.40 -5.91 -10.46
N ALA A 12 -7.38 -6.82 -10.46
CA ALA A 12 -8.78 -6.47 -10.20
C ALA A 12 -8.97 -5.88 -8.82
N VAL A 13 -8.29 -6.42 -7.81
CA VAL A 13 -8.37 -5.93 -6.44
C VAL A 13 -7.65 -4.58 -6.31
N ARG A 14 -6.49 -4.43 -6.94
CA ARG A 14 -5.79 -3.12 -6.97
C ARG A 14 -6.68 -2.04 -7.58
N ASP A 15 -7.34 -2.34 -8.68
CA ASP A 15 -8.22 -1.39 -9.37
C ASP A 15 -9.41 -1.02 -8.50
N GLN A 16 -9.98 -1.98 -7.77
CA GLN A 16 -11.09 -1.75 -6.86
C GLN A 16 -10.68 -0.83 -5.70
N LEU A 17 -9.49 -1.05 -5.13
CA LEU A 17 -8.97 -0.19 -4.06
C LEU A 17 -8.71 1.23 -4.57
N ASN A 18 -8.16 1.36 -5.77
CA ASN A 18 -7.97 2.67 -6.40
C ASN A 18 -9.30 3.39 -6.62
N ASP A 19 -10.34 2.68 -7.01
CA ASP A 19 -11.67 3.26 -7.19
C ASP A 19 -12.25 3.78 -5.87
N TYR A 20 -12.08 3.05 -4.78
CA TYR A 20 -12.50 3.49 -3.46
C TYR A 20 -11.80 4.78 -3.04
N VAL A 21 -10.49 4.86 -3.29
CA VAL A 21 -9.72 6.08 -2.99
C VAL A 21 -10.24 7.26 -3.81
N ARG A 22 -10.51 7.07 -5.11
CA ARG A 22 -11.05 8.12 -5.97
C ARG A 22 -12.42 8.61 -5.51
N ARG A 23 -13.29 7.67 -5.08
CA ARG A 23 -14.62 8.01 -4.54
C ARG A 23 -14.50 8.82 -3.26
N TYR A 24 -13.59 8.44 -2.40
CA TYR A 24 -13.33 9.16 -1.16
C TYR A 24 -12.88 10.60 -1.45
N THR A 25 -11.95 10.75 -2.40
CA THR A 25 -11.49 12.07 -2.84
C THR A 25 -12.63 12.93 -3.35
N ARG A 26 -13.50 12.37 -4.19
CA ARG A 26 -14.66 13.10 -4.73
C ARG A 26 -15.65 13.50 -3.67
N GLN A 27 -15.87 12.64 -2.67
CA GLN A 27 -16.86 12.87 -1.64
C GLN A 27 -16.39 13.87 -0.57
N TYR A 28 -15.13 13.78 -0.18
CA TYR A 28 -14.59 14.55 0.95
C TYR A 28 -13.54 15.60 0.57
N GLY A 29 -13.11 15.63 -0.68
CA GLY A 29 -12.12 16.60 -1.14
C GLY A 29 -10.70 16.30 -0.68
N THR A 30 -10.45 15.17 -0.02
CA THR A 30 -9.11 14.79 0.42
C THR A 30 -8.30 14.24 -0.76
N GLU A 31 -7.12 14.77 -0.99
CA GLU A 31 -6.25 14.31 -2.06
C GLU A 31 -5.28 13.24 -1.58
N PHE A 32 -5.13 12.19 -2.40
CA PHE A 32 -4.23 11.09 -2.14
C PHE A 32 -3.26 10.90 -3.30
N GLU A 33 -2.02 10.56 -2.97
CA GLU A 33 -1.05 10.04 -3.93
C GLU A 33 -0.95 8.54 -3.73
N VAL A 34 -1.33 7.75 -4.73
CA VAL A 34 -1.37 6.30 -4.63
C VAL A 34 -0.26 5.68 -5.46
N THR A 35 0.52 4.81 -4.85
CA THR A 35 1.53 3.99 -5.52
C THR A 35 1.18 2.52 -5.34
N CYS A 36 1.12 1.77 -6.45
CA CYS A 36 0.76 0.36 -6.42
C CYS A 36 1.98 -0.53 -6.58
N PHE A 37 2.00 -1.61 -5.82
CA PHE A 37 3.00 -2.66 -5.91
C PHE A 37 2.30 -4.00 -6.09
N THR A 38 2.92 -4.92 -6.79
CA THR A 38 2.33 -6.22 -7.09
C THR A 38 2.67 -7.31 -6.07
N ASP A 39 3.65 -7.06 -5.22
CA ASP A 39 4.05 -8.02 -4.18
C ASP A 39 4.88 -7.33 -3.09
N GLY A 40 5.06 -8.02 -1.97
CA GLY A 40 5.80 -7.49 -0.83
C GLY A 40 7.27 -7.23 -1.09
N ASP A 41 7.91 -8.05 -1.92
CA ASP A 41 9.31 -7.84 -2.28
C ASP A 41 9.50 -6.54 -3.07
N GLU A 42 8.51 -6.16 -3.85
CA GLU A 42 8.54 -4.96 -4.68
C GLU A 42 8.55 -3.68 -3.83
N ILE A 43 7.70 -3.60 -2.81
CA ILE A 43 7.69 -2.42 -1.92
C ILE A 43 8.95 -2.37 -1.05
N LEU A 44 9.50 -3.52 -0.67
CA LEU A 44 10.68 -3.58 0.18
C LEU A 44 11.97 -3.23 -0.58
N GLU A 45 11.97 -3.36 -1.89
CA GLU A 45 13.10 -2.95 -2.71
C GLU A 45 13.29 -1.44 -2.59
N ASN A 46 14.39 -1.02 -1.98
CA ASN A 46 14.69 0.39 -1.73
C ASN A 46 13.62 1.13 -0.92
N TYR A 47 13.00 0.44 0.05
CA TYR A 47 11.95 1.05 0.87
C TYR A 47 12.46 2.30 1.58
N ARG A 48 11.66 3.37 1.54
CA ARG A 48 11.88 4.59 2.30
C ARG A 48 10.58 4.97 3.01
N PRO A 49 10.65 5.56 4.21
CA PRO A 49 9.47 6.05 4.92
C PRO A 49 8.83 7.24 4.18
N ALA A 50 8.09 6.94 3.11
CA ALA A 50 7.45 7.93 2.25
C ALA A 50 5.93 7.84 2.25
N PHE A 51 5.36 6.83 2.91
CA PHE A 51 3.92 6.58 2.91
C PHE A 51 3.31 6.88 4.28
N ASP A 52 2.09 7.42 4.26
CA ASP A 52 1.30 7.60 5.47
C ASP A 52 0.54 6.32 5.81
N MET A 53 0.14 5.57 4.80
CA MET A 53 -0.63 4.34 4.93
C MET A 53 -0.25 3.33 3.86
N ILE A 54 -0.23 2.05 4.23
CA ILE A 54 0.03 0.95 3.31
C ILE A 54 -1.08 -0.09 3.46
N PHE A 55 -1.80 -0.37 2.36
CA PHE A 55 -2.71 -1.51 2.29
C PHE A 55 -1.94 -2.73 1.83
N LEU A 56 -1.96 -3.79 2.63
CA LEU A 56 -1.24 -5.03 2.35
C LEU A 56 -2.20 -6.19 2.24
N ASP A 57 -2.14 -6.93 1.14
CA ASP A 57 -2.78 -8.23 1.06
C ASP A 57 -2.00 -9.25 1.93
N VAL A 58 -2.72 -10.13 2.61
CA VAL A 58 -2.11 -11.17 3.44
C VAL A 58 -1.49 -12.27 2.58
N GLU A 59 -2.15 -12.63 1.48
CA GLU A 59 -1.69 -13.70 0.60
C GLU A 59 -1.14 -13.15 -0.72
N MET A 60 0.15 -13.28 -0.92
CA MET A 60 0.84 -12.90 -2.15
C MET A 60 1.82 -14.02 -2.54
N LYS A 61 2.19 -14.04 -3.83
CA LYS A 61 2.95 -15.15 -4.40
C LYS A 61 4.40 -15.23 -3.94
N ARG A 62 5.06 -14.09 -3.79
CA ARG A 62 6.48 -14.05 -3.47
C ARG A 62 6.74 -13.79 -2.00
N LEU A 63 6.21 -12.70 -1.48
CA LEU A 63 6.38 -12.35 -0.08
C LEU A 63 5.02 -11.97 0.49
N ASN A 64 4.52 -12.75 1.46
CA ASN A 64 3.19 -12.52 2.01
C ASN A 64 3.11 -11.23 2.82
N GLY A 65 1.87 -10.79 3.08
CA GLY A 65 1.60 -9.52 3.74
C GLY A 65 2.11 -9.45 5.17
N MET A 66 2.06 -10.56 5.91
CA MET A 66 2.52 -10.60 7.29
C MET A 66 4.02 -10.36 7.39
N GLU A 67 4.80 -11.06 6.58
CA GLU A 67 6.24 -10.89 6.54
C GLU A 67 6.63 -9.52 6.00
N THR A 68 5.92 -9.04 4.97
CA THR A 68 6.12 -7.70 4.42
C THR A 68 5.89 -6.63 5.50
N ALA A 69 4.79 -6.73 6.23
CA ALA A 69 4.46 -5.79 7.31
C ALA A 69 5.54 -5.77 8.39
N GLN A 70 6.04 -6.94 8.77
CA GLN A 70 7.08 -7.05 9.77
C GLN A 70 8.36 -6.34 9.33
N ARG A 71 8.79 -6.55 8.08
CA ARG A 71 9.99 -5.90 7.53
C ARG A 71 9.82 -4.40 7.38
N ILE A 72 8.64 -3.95 6.95
CA ILE A 72 8.35 -2.52 6.87
C ILE A 72 8.42 -1.89 8.25
N ARG A 73 7.88 -2.55 9.27
CA ARG A 73 7.88 -2.02 10.63
C ARG A 73 9.29 -1.87 11.20
N GLU A 74 10.24 -2.70 10.78
CA GLU A 74 11.65 -2.56 11.14
C GLU A 74 12.28 -1.31 10.52
N LEU A 75 11.80 -0.89 9.35
CA LEU A 75 12.32 0.27 8.61
C LEU A 75 11.54 1.56 8.89
N ASP A 76 10.29 1.44 9.32
CA ASP A 76 9.38 2.57 9.46
C ASP A 76 8.36 2.26 10.55
N ASN A 77 8.50 2.91 11.69
CA ASN A 77 7.63 2.69 12.86
C ASN A 77 6.33 3.48 12.77
N ASP A 78 6.26 4.49 11.92
CA ASP A 78 5.17 5.47 11.93
C ASP A 78 4.08 5.19 10.91
N VAL A 79 4.36 4.43 9.87
CA VAL A 79 3.39 4.16 8.82
C VAL A 79 2.22 3.32 9.34
N LEU A 80 1.01 3.67 8.93
CA LEU A 80 -0.19 2.90 9.23
C LEU A 80 -0.29 1.72 8.26
N LEU A 81 -0.36 0.52 8.79
CA LEU A 81 -0.44 -0.72 8.00
C LEU A 81 -1.84 -1.35 8.03
#